data_ac2c5b02f4a437b439bd1fee5dc36a1d
#
_entry.id   ac2c5b02f4a437b439bd1fee5dc36a1d
#
_cell.length_a   1.000
_cell.length_b   1.000
_cell.length_c   1.000
_cell.angle_alpha   90.00
_cell.angle_beta   90.00
_cell.angle_gamma   90.00
#
_symmetry.space_group_name_H-M   'P 1'
#
loop_
_entity.id
_entity.type
_entity.pdbx_description
1 polymer ?
#
loop_
_entity_poly.entity_id
_entity_poly.type
_entity_poly.pdbx_seq_one_letter_code
_entity_poly.pdbx_strand_id
1 'polypeptide(L)'
;MSYIKVEDVSRQFTKADGSVFQALDHVDLEIKQGEFICLLGPSGCGKSTLLNILAGFEGASAGTVTIDGQTVAKPSPKYVTIFQNYGLLPWRTVLKNVELGLEEQQLTADEREKIARHYLEVVGLQDFADSHPAELSGGMQQRVAIARALAVDPEIIFMDEPFAALDALTRMKLQDEVSAICREQKKTIIFVTHDIDEAVVLADRIVVMTPNPGQIKTILPVDLHGQRDRTSPDFWDIRERVFECFALKPEDKTEYYI
;
A
#
# COMPACT_ATOMS: atom_id res chain seq x y z
N MET A 1 -16.87 9.85 11.15
CA MET A 1 -17.58 9.23 10.02
C MET A 1 -16.57 8.43 9.23
N SER A 2 -16.98 7.31 8.67
CA SER A 2 -16.13 6.48 7.82
C SER A 2 -15.91 7.17 6.47
N TYR A 3 -14.65 7.26 6.02
CA TYR A 3 -14.28 7.89 4.74
C TYR A 3 -14.32 6.87 3.60
N ILE A 4 -13.81 5.66 3.85
CA ILE A 4 -13.93 4.54 2.92
C ILE A 4 -14.76 3.46 3.61
N LYS A 5 -15.76 2.92 2.88
CA LYS A 5 -16.56 1.78 3.34
C LYS A 5 -16.51 0.66 2.32
N VAL A 6 -16.27 -0.53 2.81
CA VAL A 6 -16.35 -1.80 2.11
C VAL A 6 -17.50 -2.57 2.76
N GLU A 7 -18.55 -2.87 2.01
CA GLU A 7 -19.76 -3.48 2.53
C GLU A 7 -20.04 -4.78 1.77
N ASP A 8 -19.87 -5.89 2.44
CA ASP A 8 -20.15 -7.26 1.97
C ASP A 8 -19.44 -7.60 0.65
N VAL A 9 -18.19 -7.15 0.48
CA VAL A 9 -17.46 -7.29 -0.78
C VAL A 9 -16.96 -8.70 -0.97
N SER A 10 -17.36 -9.30 -2.11
CA SER A 10 -16.88 -10.59 -2.58
C SER A 10 -16.31 -10.48 -4.01
N ARG A 11 -15.30 -11.28 -4.33
CA ARG A 11 -14.70 -11.33 -5.67
C ARG A 11 -14.43 -12.76 -6.12
N GLN A 12 -14.95 -13.09 -7.30
CA GLN A 12 -14.75 -14.37 -7.97
C GLN A 12 -14.03 -14.17 -9.31
N PHE A 13 -13.15 -15.10 -9.64
CA PHE A 13 -12.51 -15.18 -10.94
C PHE A 13 -12.84 -16.51 -11.61
N THR A 14 -13.20 -16.47 -12.89
CA THR A 14 -13.38 -17.69 -13.70
C THR A 14 -12.04 -18.04 -14.33
N LYS A 15 -11.55 -19.24 -14.03
CA LYS A 15 -10.32 -19.77 -14.63
C LYS A 15 -10.56 -20.23 -16.07
N ALA A 16 -9.47 -20.46 -16.83
CA ALA A 16 -9.54 -20.92 -18.21
C ALA A 16 -10.24 -22.28 -18.39
N ASP A 17 -10.23 -23.11 -17.35
CA ASP A 17 -10.93 -24.40 -17.32
C ASP A 17 -12.41 -24.30 -16.93
N GLY A 18 -12.93 -23.09 -16.74
CA GLY A 18 -14.32 -22.82 -16.32
C GLY A 18 -14.55 -22.92 -14.81
N SER A 19 -13.56 -23.33 -14.01
CA SER A 19 -13.70 -23.35 -12.56
C SER A 19 -13.72 -21.93 -11.98
N VAL A 20 -14.45 -21.75 -10.86
CA VAL A 20 -14.55 -20.47 -10.16
C VAL A 20 -13.59 -20.49 -8.97
N PHE A 21 -12.77 -19.44 -8.87
CA PHE A 21 -11.90 -19.17 -7.73
C PHE A 21 -12.46 -18.00 -6.93
N GLN A 22 -12.79 -18.23 -5.67
CA GLN A 22 -13.22 -17.19 -4.73
C GLN A 22 -11.99 -16.50 -4.14
N ALA A 23 -11.70 -15.29 -4.61
CA ALA A 23 -10.55 -14.52 -4.12
C ALA A 23 -10.85 -13.77 -2.82
N LEU A 24 -12.06 -13.18 -2.73
CA LEU A 24 -12.56 -12.49 -1.53
C LEU A 24 -13.97 -12.96 -1.22
N ASP A 25 -14.30 -13.04 0.05
CA ASP A 25 -15.59 -13.53 0.53
C ASP A 25 -16.08 -12.72 1.73
N HIS A 26 -17.19 -12.00 1.56
CA HIS A 26 -17.87 -11.21 2.58
C HIS A 26 -16.93 -10.31 3.38
N VAL A 27 -16.21 -9.42 2.71
CA VAL A 27 -15.26 -8.48 3.32
C VAL A 27 -16.00 -7.20 3.71
N ASP A 28 -15.96 -6.86 5.00
CA ASP A 28 -16.46 -5.62 5.57
C ASP A 28 -15.29 -4.82 6.19
N LEU A 29 -15.12 -3.55 5.81
CA LEU A 29 -14.05 -2.70 6.32
C LEU A 29 -14.47 -1.23 6.28
N GLU A 30 -14.21 -0.53 7.36
CA GLU A 30 -14.34 0.93 7.42
C GLU A 30 -12.98 1.57 7.67
N ILE A 31 -12.62 2.61 6.90
CA ILE A 31 -11.38 3.37 7.03
C ILE A 31 -11.73 4.83 7.24
N LYS A 32 -11.04 5.48 8.17
CA LYS A 32 -11.19 6.91 8.46
C LYS A 32 -10.31 7.74 7.53
N GLN A 33 -10.68 8.99 7.30
CA GLN A 33 -9.82 9.93 6.59
C GLN A 33 -8.53 10.19 7.38
N GLY A 34 -7.39 10.19 6.70
CA GLY A 34 -6.08 10.38 7.31
C GLY A 34 -5.54 9.16 8.06
N GLU A 35 -6.21 8.01 7.97
CA GLU A 35 -5.79 6.76 8.59
C GLU A 35 -4.76 6.02 7.73
N PHE A 36 -3.72 5.49 8.36
CA PHE A 36 -2.79 4.55 7.75
C PHE A 36 -3.21 3.13 8.10
N ILE A 37 -3.84 2.42 7.16
CA ILE A 37 -4.29 1.04 7.37
C ILE A 37 -3.40 0.06 6.60
N CYS A 38 -3.04 -1.04 7.25
CA CYS A 38 -2.27 -2.12 6.65
C CYS A 38 -3.13 -3.37 6.42
N LEU A 39 -3.13 -3.89 5.19
CA LEU A 39 -3.65 -5.20 4.85
C LEU A 39 -2.52 -6.21 4.95
N LEU A 40 -2.56 -7.07 5.95
CA LEU A 40 -1.51 -8.05 6.26
C LEU A 40 -2.03 -9.47 6.08
N GLY A 41 -1.25 -10.34 5.49
CA GLY A 41 -1.61 -11.74 5.33
C GLY A 41 -0.67 -12.50 4.39
N PRO A 42 -0.79 -13.83 4.31
CA PRO A 42 0.04 -14.64 3.43
C PRO A 42 -0.19 -14.32 1.95
N SER A 43 0.72 -14.76 1.09
CA SER A 43 0.54 -14.63 -0.35
C SER A 43 -0.74 -15.36 -0.80
N GLY A 44 -1.47 -14.72 -1.73
CA GLY A 44 -2.72 -15.28 -2.26
C GLY A 44 -3.96 -15.14 -1.38
N CYS A 45 -3.91 -14.42 -0.24
CA CYS A 45 -5.09 -14.18 0.60
C CYS A 45 -6.00 -13.03 0.12
N GLY A 46 -5.77 -12.47 -1.08
CA GLY A 46 -6.66 -11.47 -1.67
C GLY A 46 -6.33 -10.01 -1.37
N LYS A 47 -5.20 -9.68 -0.71
CA LYS A 47 -4.81 -8.29 -0.39
C LYS A 47 -4.78 -7.36 -1.61
N SER A 48 -4.03 -7.75 -2.64
CA SER A 48 -3.93 -6.97 -3.89
C SER A 48 -5.27 -6.91 -4.63
N THR A 49 -6.10 -7.96 -4.55
CA THR A 49 -7.46 -7.95 -5.10
C THR A 49 -8.32 -6.92 -4.39
N LEU A 50 -8.30 -6.90 -3.05
CA LEU A 50 -9.04 -5.91 -2.27
C LEU A 50 -8.52 -4.50 -2.56
N LEU A 51 -7.20 -4.30 -2.61
CA LEU A 51 -6.59 -3.02 -2.97
C LEU A 51 -7.05 -2.53 -4.35
N ASN A 52 -7.07 -3.41 -5.36
CA ASN A 52 -7.50 -3.07 -6.72
C ASN A 52 -8.99 -2.71 -6.79
N ILE A 53 -9.84 -3.36 -5.98
CA ILE A 53 -11.26 -3.01 -5.89
C ILE A 53 -11.41 -1.62 -5.24
N LEU A 54 -10.69 -1.34 -4.14
CA LEU A 54 -10.68 -0.04 -3.48
C LEU A 54 -10.19 1.08 -4.41
N ALA A 55 -9.18 0.80 -5.24
CA ALA A 55 -8.63 1.76 -6.19
C ALA A 55 -9.48 1.91 -7.49
N GLY A 56 -10.49 1.05 -7.68
CA GLY A 56 -11.38 1.07 -8.84
C GLY A 56 -10.81 0.42 -10.10
N PHE A 57 -9.70 -0.34 -10.00
CA PHE A 57 -9.12 -1.11 -11.11
C PHE A 57 -9.86 -2.42 -11.35
N GLU A 58 -10.53 -2.95 -10.32
CA GLU A 58 -11.37 -4.14 -10.40
C GLU A 58 -12.75 -3.89 -9.80
N GLY A 59 -13.79 -4.54 -10.38
CA GLY A 59 -15.12 -4.55 -9.80
C GLY A 59 -15.29 -5.67 -8.78
N ALA A 60 -16.07 -5.46 -7.73
CA ALA A 60 -16.54 -6.53 -6.87
C ALA A 60 -17.55 -7.42 -7.63
N SER A 61 -17.60 -8.72 -7.28
CA SER A 61 -18.65 -9.63 -7.79
C SER A 61 -19.96 -9.48 -7.00
N ALA A 62 -19.86 -9.08 -5.73
CA ALA A 62 -20.99 -8.72 -4.86
C ALA A 62 -20.49 -7.69 -3.83
N GLY A 63 -21.43 -6.98 -3.21
CA GLY A 63 -21.13 -5.92 -2.26
C GLY A 63 -20.78 -4.59 -2.93
N THR A 64 -20.39 -3.60 -2.13
CA THR A 64 -20.10 -2.24 -2.60
C THR A 64 -18.91 -1.63 -1.88
N VAL A 65 -18.18 -0.76 -2.60
CA VAL A 65 -17.16 0.12 -2.01
C VAL A 65 -17.56 1.57 -2.25
N THR A 66 -17.50 2.38 -1.20
CA THR A 66 -17.72 3.81 -1.29
C THR A 66 -16.55 4.58 -0.70
N ILE A 67 -16.20 5.72 -1.32
CA ILE A 67 -15.21 6.68 -0.83
C ILE A 67 -15.91 8.04 -0.78
N ASP A 68 -15.89 8.69 0.38
CA ASP A 68 -16.62 9.94 0.63
C ASP A 68 -18.09 9.88 0.17
N GLY A 69 -18.77 8.75 0.46
CA GLY A 69 -20.15 8.48 0.09
C GLY A 69 -20.39 8.20 -1.40
N GLN A 70 -19.35 8.20 -2.25
CA GLN A 70 -19.47 7.91 -3.68
C GLN A 70 -19.01 6.48 -3.98
N THR A 71 -19.82 5.73 -4.74
CA THR A 71 -19.46 4.37 -5.15
C THR A 71 -18.26 4.37 -6.07
N VAL A 72 -17.29 3.51 -5.77
CA VAL A 72 -16.08 3.30 -6.59
C VAL A 72 -16.43 2.41 -7.78
N ALA A 73 -16.49 3.00 -8.98
CA ALA A 73 -16.76 2.28 -10.23
C ALA A 73 -15.56 2.26 -11.19
N LYS A 74 -14.60 3.16 -11.01
CA LYS A 74 -13.40 3.33 -11.83
C LYS A 74 -12.32 4.07 -11.05
N PRO A 75 -11.04 4.02 -11.50
CA PRO A 75 -9.97 4.82 -10.92
C PRO A 75 -10.28 6.33 -10.95
N SER A 76 -9.82 7.03 -9.94
CA SER A 76 -9.99 8.47 -9.80
C SER A 76 -8.63 9.18 -9.80
N PRO A 77 -8.49 10.37 -10.43
CA PRO A 77 -7.24 11.14 -10.39
C PRO A 77 -6.89 11.66 -8.99
N LYS A 78 -7.85 11.62 -8.05
CA LYS A 78 -7.61 11.98 -6.64
C LYS A 78 -6.83 10.94 -5.85
N TYR A 79 -6.70 9.74 -6.39
CA TYR A 79 -6.08 8.60 -5.71
C TYR A 79 -4.92 8.09 -6.53
N VAL A 80 -3.83 7.70 -5.88
CA VAL A 80 -2.65 7.16 -6.55
C VAL A 80 -2.38 5.75 -6.07
N THR A 81 -1.98 4.88 -7.00
CA THR A 81 -1.57 3.52 -6.71
C THR A 81 -0.09 3.33 -7.02
N ILE A 82 0.66 2.84 -6.03
CA ILE A 82 2.03 2.37 -6.19
C ILE A 82 1.95 0.86 -6.37
N PHE A 83 2.23 0.40 -7.59
CA PHE A 83 2.22 -1.02 -7.96
C PHE A 83 3.55 -1.69 -7.63
N GLN A 84 3.52 -2.99 -7.41
CA GLN A 84 4.71 -3.82 -7.17
C GLN A 84 5.72 -3.76 -8.34
N ASN A 85 5.28 -3.54 -9.58
CA ASN A 85 6.09 -3.46 -10.79
C ASN A 85 6.52 -2.04 -11.18
N TYR A 86 6.53 -1.09 -10.25
CA TYR A 86 6.95 0.32 -10.36
C TYR A 86 6.17 1.17 -11.39
N GLY A 87 5.80 0.62 -12.56
CA GLY A 87 5.05 1.31 -13.62
C GLY A 87 5.74 2.58 -14.15
N LEU A 88 7.08 2.62 -14.18
CA LEU A 88 7.83 3.73 -14.75
C LEU A 88 7.79 3.68 -16.28
N LEU A 89 7.73 4.85 -16.90
CA LEU A 89 7.79 5.00 -18.34
C LEU A 89 9.28 4.91 -18.80
N PRO A 90 9.69 3.84 -19.51
CA PRO A 90 11.10 3.59 -19.78
C PRO A 90 11.74 4.60 -20.74
N TRP A 91 10.93 5.33 -21.52
CA TRP A 91 11.38 6.38 -22.46
C TRP A 91 11.43 7.77 -21.83
N ARG A 92 11.09 7.93 -20.56
CA ARG A 92 11.20 9.19 -19.81
C ARG A 92 12.34 9.10 -18.81
N THR A 93 12.98 10.24 -18.55
CA THR A 93 13.94 10.34 -17.44
C THR A 93 13.24 10.16 -16.09
N VAL A 94 14.02 9.97 -15.05
CA VAL A 94 13.56 9.89 -13.66
C VAL A 94 12.74 11.12 -13.29
N LEU A 95 13.27 12.33 -13.55
CA LEU A 95 12.57 13.58 -13.32
C LEU A 95 11.22 13.63 -14.05
N LYS A 96 11.22 13.26 -15.34
CA LYS A 96 9.99 13.28 -16.15
C LYS A 96 9.00 12.18 -15.76
N ASN A 97 9.44 11.09 -15.14
CA ASN A 97 8.56 10.13 -14.52
C ASN A 97 7.87 10.70 -13.29
N VAL A 98 8.57 11.46 -12.45
CA VAL A 98 7.96 12.10 -11.26
C VAL A 98 7.01 13.22 -11.67
N GLU A 99 7.32 14.00 -12.70
CA GLU A 99 6.44 15.05 -13.22
C GLU A 99 5.15 14.52 -13.86
N LEU A 100 5.06 13.24 -14.22
CA LEU A 100 3.98 12.69 -15.06
C LEU A 100 2.58 13.05 -14.56
N GLY A 101 2.32 12.88 -13.26
CA GLY A 101 1.01 13.20 -12.68
C GLY A 101 0.76 14.70 -12.52
N LEU A 102 1.83 15.52 -12.55
CA LEU A 102 1.74 16.97 -12.46
C LEU A 102 1.40 17.63 -13.82
N GLU A 103 1.56 16.89 -14.94
CA GLU A 103 1.29 17.41 -16.28
C GLU A 103 -0.18 17.79 -16.49
N GLU A 104 -1.09 17.13 -15.78
CA GLU A 104 -2.54 17.42 -15.82
C GLU A 104 -2.97 18.55 -14.86
N GLN A 105 -2.04 19.05 -14.03
CA GLN A 105 -2.31 20.15 -13.09
C GLN A 105 -2.00 21.50 -13.76
N GLN A 106 -2.67 22.57 -13.28
CA GLN A 106 -2.44 23.93 -13.77
C GLN A 106 -1.14 24.55 -13.23
N LEU A 107 0.00 23.88 -13.50
CA LEU A 107 1.34 24.27 -13.05
C LEU A 107 2.22 24.64 -14.25
N THR A 108 3.09 25.63 -14.07
CA THR A 108 4.16 25.93 -15.02
C THR A 108 5.20 24.80 -15.07
N ALA A 109 6.02 24.78 -16.10
CA ALA A 109 7.10 23.79 -16.21
C ALA A 109 8.09 23.88 -15.03
N ASP A 110 8.43 25.09 -14.61
CA ASP A 110 9.36 25.36 -13.52
C ASP A 110 8.79 24.89 -12.16
N GLU A 111 7.48 25.08 -11.94
CA GLU A 111 6.80 24.61 -10.72
C GLU A 111 6.77 23.09 -10.68
N ARG A 112 6.45 22.41 -11.80
CA ARG A 112 6.49 20.94 -11.87
C ARG A 112 7.87 20.39 -11.59
N GLU A 113 8.89 20.98 -12.21
CA GLU A 113 10.28 20.56 -12.01
C GLU A 113 10.70 20.73 -10.54
N LYS A 114 10.36 21.87 -9.93
CA LYS A 114 10.67 22.14 -8.51
C LYS A 114 10.04 21.09 -7.58
N ILE A 115 8.75 20.77 -7.79
CA ILE A 115 8.05 19.74 -7.00
C ILE A 115 8.72 18.37 -7.21
N ALA A 116 8.98 17.99 -8.46
CA ALA A 116 9.57 16.70 -8.78
C ALA A 116 10.97 16.55 -8.18
N ARG A 117 11.81 17.59 -8.25
CA ARG A 117 13.16 17.60 -7.64
C ARG A 117 13.09 17.47 -6.12
N HIS A 118 12.14 18.14 -5.46
CA HIS A 118 11.93 18.00 -4.02
C HIS A 118 11.65 16.54 -3.64
N TYR A 119 10.73 15.86 -4.33
CA TYR A 119 10.42 14.46 -4.00
C TYR A 119 11.53 13.48 -4.41
N LEU A 120 12.35 13.82 -5.42
CA LEU A 120 13.58 13.06 -5.72
C LEU A 120 14.63 13.21 -4.60
N GLU A 121 14.73 14.39 -3.98
CA GLU A 121 15.59 14.59 -2.81
C GLU A 121 15.08 13.78 -1.59
N VAL A 122 13.77 13.80 -1.31
CA VAL A 122 13.14 13.00 -0.26
C VAL A 122 13.49 11.51 -0.38
N VAL A 123 13.48 10.97 -1.61
CA VAL A 123 13.81 9.55 -1.82
C VAL A 123 15.30 9.30 -2.08
N GLY A 124 16.17 10.32 -1.95
CA GLY A 124 17.62 10.24 -2.13
C GLY A 124 18.05 9.89 -3.54
N LEU A 125 17.37 10.45 -4.56
CA LEU A 125 17.66 10.22 -5.99
C LEU A 125 17.85 11.51 -6.78
N GLN A 126 18.20 12.63 -6.15
CA GLN A 126 18.40 13.92 -6.78
C GLN A 126 19.46 13.88 -7.89
N ASP A 127 20.52 13.06 -7.70
CA ASP A 127 21.64 12.95 -8.65
C ASP A 127 21.30 12.09 -9.89
N PHE A 128 20.15 11.42 -9.88
CA PHE A 128 19.67 10.54 -10.94
C PHE A 128 18.52 11.15 -11.76
N ALA A 129 18.25 12.44 -11.60
CA ALA A 129 17.13 13.12 -12.25
C ALA A 129 17.09 12.94 -13.78
N ASP A 130 18.23 12.96 -14.43
CA ASP A 130 18.38 12.85 -15.87
C ASP A 130 18.59 11.42 -16.38
N SER A 131 18.73 10.42 -15.48
CA SER A 131 18.85 9.00 -15.82
C SER A 131 17.51 8.45 -16.31
N HIS A 132 17.57 7.32 -17.03
CA HIS A 132 16.39 6.58 -17.46
C HIS A 132 16.16 5.36 -16.52
N PRO A 133 14.92 4.83 -16.42
CA PRO A 133 14.63 3.68 -15.56
C PRO A 133 15.54 2.47 -15.77
N ALA A 134 15.99 2.22 -17.00
CA ALA A 134 16.89 1.10 -17.34
C ALA A 134 18.29 1.21 -16.69
N GLU A 135 18.70 2.41 -16.27
CA GLU A 135 19.99 2.69 -15.64
C GLU A 135 19.92 2.55 -14.11
N LEU A 136 18.71 2.30 -13.55
CA LEU A 136 18.46 2.21 -12.12
C LEU A 136 18.32 0.77 -11.65
N SER A 137 18.77 0.50 -10.41
CA SER A 137 18.40 -0.75 -9.72
C SER A 137 16.90 -0.81 -9.45
N GLY A 138 16.36 -2.02 -9.19
CA GLY A 138 14.93 -2.20 -8.85
C GLY A 138 14.51 -1.35 -7.64
N GLY A 139 15.35 -1.29 -6.60
CA GLY A 139 15.09 -0.44 -5.43
C GLY A 139 15.10 1.06 -5.76
N MET A 140 15.94 1.52 -6.68
CA MET A 140 15.92 2.92 -7.15
C MET A 140 14.65 3.20 -7.96
N GLN A 141 14.23 2.29 -8.84
CA GLN A 141 12.99 2.44 -9.61
C GLN A 141 11.77 2.52 -8.68
N GLN A 142 11.76 1.73 -7.62
CA GLN A 142 10.70 1.77 -6.60
C GLN A 142 10.65 3.11 -5.88
N ARG A 143 11.80 3.67 -5.50
CA ARG A 143 11.88 5.01 -4.92
C ARG A 143 11.37 6.10 -5.87
N VAL A 144 11.65 6.01 -7.16
CA VAL A 144 11.08 6.92 -8.18
C VAL A 144 9.55 6.81 -8.24
N ALA A 145 8.99 5.58 -8.17
CA ALA A 145 7.54 5.37 -8.17
C ALA A 145 6.87 5.99 -6.92
N ILE A 146 7.53 5.92 -5.76
CA ILE A 146 7.07 6.57 -4.53
C ILE A 146 7.13 8.10 -4.67
N ALA A 147 8.24 8.65 -5.17
CA ALA A 147 8.37 10.09 -5.42
C ALA A 147 7.28 10.61 -6.36
N ARG A 148 7.02 9.89 -7.46
CA ARG A 148 5.93 10.19 -8.40
C ARG A 148 4.55 10.20 -7.73
N ALA A 149 4.29 9.25 -6.86
CA ALA A 149 3.02 9.14 -6.15
C ALA A 149 2.81 10.29 -5.16
N LEU A 150 3.85 10.68 -4.43
CA LEU A 150 3.79 11.77 -3.46
C LEU A 150 3.71 13.14 -4.14
N ALA A 151 4.36 13.32 -5.30
CA ALA A 151 4.44 14.61 -6.00
C ALA A 151 3.06 15.18 -6.39
N VAL A 152 2.09 14.33 -6.70
CA VAL A 152 0.75 14.77 -7.12
C VAL A 152 -0.17 15.15 -5.96
N ASP A 153 0.30 15.03 -4.72
CA ASP A 153 -0.44 15.37 -3.49
C ASP A 153 -1.84 14.71 -3.40
N PRO A 154 -1.94 13.38 -3.53
CA PRO A 154 -3.23 12.69 -3.60
C PRO A 154 -3.95 12.68 -2.24
N GLU A 155 -5.28 12.49 -2.24
CA GLU A 155 -6.08 12.30 -1.03
C GLU A 155 -5.88 10.90 -0.42
N ILE A 156 -5.73 9.89 -1.30
CA ILE A 156 -5.54 8.48 -0.93
C ILE A 156 -4.35 7.90 -1.69
N ILE A 157 -3.51 7.13 -1.00
CA ILE A 157 -2.43 6.37 -1.62
C ILE A 157 -2.65 4.88 -1.34
N PHE A 158 -2.80 4.12 -2.40
CA PHE A 158 -2.80 2.67 -2.39
C PHE A 158 -1.38 2.14 -2.65
N MET A 159 -0.86 1.26 -1.80
CA MET A 159 0.51 0.76 -1.90
C MET A 159 0.52 -0.77 -1.87
N ASP A 160 0.94 -1.40 -2.96
CA ASP A 160 1.08 -2.86 -3.04
C ASP A 160 2.55 -3.25 -2.92
N GLU A 161 2.95 -3.70 -1.73
CA GLU A 161 4.33 -4.09 -1.36
C GLU A 161 5.41 -3.07 -1.79
N PRO A 162 5.26 -1.76 -1.46
CA PRO A 162 6.08 -0.69 -2.02
C PRO A 162 7.55 -0.72 -1.58
N PHE A 163 7.92 -1.56 -0.62
CA PHE A 163 9.28 -1.62 -0.08
C PHE A 163 9.97 -2.98 -0.34
N ALA A 164 9.33 -3.90 -1.07
CA ALA A 164 9.81 -5.27 -1.24
C ALA A 164 11.18 -5.39 -1.92
N ALA A 165 11.51 -4.48 -2.86
CA ALA A 165 12.76 -4.52 -3.62
C ALA A 165 13.93 -3.77 -2.95
N LEU A 166 13.74 -3.26 -1.72
CA LEU A 166 14.75 -2.46 -1.00
C LEU A 166 15.58 -3.33 -0.05
N ASP A 167 16.87 -2.99 0.08
CA ASP A 167 17.68 -3.49 1.18
C ASP A 167 17.16 -2.98 2.55
N ALA A 168 17.53 -3.66 3.62
CA ALA A 168 16.95 -3.42 4.95
C ALA A 168 17.15 -1.99 5.45
N LEU A 169 18.34 -1.39 5.28
CA LEU A 169 18.61 -0.05 5.80
C LEU A 169 17.89 1.04 4.99
N THR A 170 17.94 0.92 3.66
CA THR A 170 17.22 1.84 2.76
C THR A 170 15.70 1.74 3.00
N ARG A 171 15.19 0.52 3.20
CA ARG A 171 13.77 0.27 3.50
C ARG A 171 13.34 1.00 4.77
N MET A 172 14.06 0.80 5.87
CA MET A 172 13.74 1.44 7.16
C MET A 172 13.71 2.97 7.04
N LYS A 173 14.74 3.56 6.43
CA LYS A 173 14.84 4.99 6.25
C LYS A 173 13.66 5.53 5.41
N LEU A 174 13.35 4.88 4.28
CA LEU A 174 12.28 5.33 3.41
C LEU A 174 10.89 5.16 4.03
N GLN A 175 10.67 4.10 4.83
CA GLN A 175 9.45 3.92 5.61
C GLN A 175 9.22 5.07 6.59
N ASP A 176 10.26 5.48 7.30
CA ASP A 176 10.19 6.58 8.26
C ASP A 176 9.88 7.91 7.54
N GLU A 177 10.56 8.20 6.42
CA GLU A 177 10.34 9.40 5.61
C GLU A 177 8.93 9.46 4.99
N VAL A 178 8.49 8.38 4.35
CA VAL A 178 7.14 8.30 3.75
C VAL A 178 6.06 8.39 4.82
N SER A 179 6.23 7.70 5.95
CA SER A 179 5.28 7.76 7.07
C SER A 179 5.16 9.17 7.63
N ALA A 180 6.29 9.87 7.82
CA ALA A 180 6.30 11.25 8.33
C ALA A 180 5.53 12.19 7.39
N ILE A 181 5.81 12.15 6.08
CA ILE A 181 5.13 12.97 5.06
C ILE A 181 3.62 12.68 5.06
N CYS A 182 3.24 11.40 5.01
CA CYS A 182 1.84 11.02 4.95
C CYS A 182 1.05 11.45 6.20
N ARG A 183 1.67 11.37 7.38
CA ARG A 183 1.06 11.82 8.65
C ARG A 183 0.93 13.33 8.72
N GLU A 184 1.98 14.07 8.36
CA GLU A 184 1.98 15.53 8.34
C GLU A 184 0.90 16.06 7.40
N GLN A 185 0.77 15.48 6.22
CA GLN A 185 -0.22 15.84 5.22
C GLN A 185 -1.60 15.17 5.43
N LYS A 186 -1.77 14.36 6.50
CA LYS A 186 -3.01 13.64 6.82
C LYS A 186 -3.56 12.82 5.66
N LYS A 187 -2.69 12.14 4.90
CA LYS A 187 -3.08 11.27 3.79
C LYS A 187 -3.72 9.98 4.30
N THR A 188 -4.72 9.51 3.59
CA THR A 188 -5.29 8.17 3.83
C THR A 188 -4.45 7.14 3.08
N ILE A 189 -3.91 6.15 3.77
CA ILE A 189 -3.01 5.15 3.20
C ILE A 189 -3.63 3.76 3.34
N ILE A 190 -3.70 3.02 2.25
CA ILE A 190 -4.00 1.60 2.25
C ILE A 190 -2.75 0.86 1.77
N PHE A 191 -2.12 0.17 2.70
CA PHE A 191 -0.81 -0.45 2.52
C PHE A 191 -0.92 -1.97 2.56
N VAL A 192 -0.41 -2.64 1.54
CA VAL A 192 -0.34 -4.10 1.48
C VAL A 192 1.07 -4.56 1.76
N THR A 193 1.22 -5.50 2.68
CA THR A 193 2.48 -6.19 2.94
C THR A 193 2.23 -7.61 3.46
N HIS A 194 3.27 -8.42 3.46
CA HIS A 194 3.34 -9.69 4.18
C HIS A 194 4.31 -9.62 5.38
N ASP A 195 4.96 -8.46 5.59
CA ASP A 195 5.93 -8.24 6.66
C ASP A 195 5.22 -7.63 7.89
N ILE A 196 5.30 -8.34 9.03
CA ILE A 196 4.66 -7.94 10.28
C ILE A 196 5.32 -6.66 10.84
N ASP A 197 6.63 -6.54 10.75
CA ASP A 197 7.37 -5.41 11.30
C ASP A 197 7.04 -4.12 10.52
N GLU A 198 6.85 -4.21 9.19
CA GLU A 198 6.33 -3.10 8.38
C GLU A 198 4.92 -2.68 8.84
N ALA A 199 4.03 -3.65 9.00
CA ALA A 199 2.66 -3.38 9.42
C ALA A 199 2.60 -2.68 10.79
N VAL A 200 3.38 -3.15 11.76
CA VAL A 200 3.41 -2.57 13.12
C VAL A 200 4.02 -1.16 13.11
N VAL A 201 5.08 -0.93 12.32
CA VAL A 201 5.77 0.36 12.32
C VAL A 201 4.98 1.45 11.59
N LEU A 202 4.20 1.09 10.58
CA LEU A 202 3.54 2.07 9.69
C LEU A 202 2.07 2.31 10.03
N ALA A 203 1.31 1.25 10.32
CA ALA A 203 -0.14 1.33 10.37
C ALA A 203 -0.70 1.91 11.68
N ASP A 204 -1.86 2.53 11.60
CA ASP A 204 -2.70 2.85 12.77
C ASP A 204 -3.62 1.67 13.10
N ARG A 205 -3.98 0.87 12.08
CA ARG A 205 -4.68 -0.40 12.22
C ARG A 205 -4.14 -1.43 11.26
N ILE A 206 -4.04 -2.67 11.72
CA ILE A 206 -3.63 -3.83 10.91
C ILE A 206 -4.86 -4.71 10.68
N VAL A 207 -5.22 -4.90 9.42
CA VAL A 207 -6.25 -5.82 8.96
C VAL A 207 -5.59 -7.15 8.60
N VAL A 208 -5.78 -8.15 9.44
CA VAL A 208 -5.23 -9.49 9.22
C VAL A 208 -6.18 -10.28 8.32
N MET A 209 -5.69 -10.73 7.17
CA MET A 209 -6.46 -11.49 6.19
C MET A 209 -6.06 -12.97 6.16
N THR A 210 -7.04 -13.83 5.93
CA THR A 210 -6.86 -15.29 5.75
C THR A 210 -7.04 -15.69 4.29
N PRO A 211 -6.36 -16.74 3.82
CA PRO A 211 -6.53 -17.25 2.46
C PRO A 211 -7.70 -18.24 2.31
N ASN A 212 -8.16 -18.45 1.09
CA ASN A 212 -9.01 -19.55 0.61
C ASN A 212 -10.38 -19.72 1.29
N PRO A 213 -11.31 -18.78 1.15
CA PRO A 213 -11.23 -17.49 0.48
C PRO A 213 -10.59 -16.41 1.34
N GLY A 214 -10.23 -15.27 0.71
CA GLY A 214 -9.73 -14.09 1.40
C GLY A 214 -10.84 -13.46 2.26
N GLN A 215 -10.64 -13.45 3.57
CA GLN A 215 -11.55 -12.85 4.55
C GLN A 215 -10.76 -12.05 5.58
N ILE A 216 -11.41 -11.10 6.24
CA ILE A 216 -10.81 -10.42 7.39
C ILE A 216 -10.95 -11.30 8.62
N LYS A 217 -9.81 -11.74 9.17
CA LYS A 217 -9.79 -12.52 10.42
C LYS A 217 -9.99 -11.63 11.64
N THR A 218 -9.27 -10.51 11.68
CA THR A 218 -9.31 -9.54 12.78
C THR A 218 -8.73 -8.22 12.35
N ILE A 219 -9.05 -7.17 13.09
CA ILE A 219 -8.49 -5.83 12.91
C ILE A 219 -7.88 -5.41 14.25
N LEU A 220 -6.57 -5.16 14.25
CA LEU A 220 -5.81 -4.79 15.44
C LEU A 220 -5.45 -3.31 15.39
N PRO A 221 -5.79 -2.52 16.43
CA PRO A 221 -5.26 -1.17 16.56
C PRO A 221 -3.77 -1.22 16.93
N VAL A 222 -3.01 -0.24 16.42
CA VAL A 222 -1.58 -0.07 16.70
C VAL A 222 -1.41 1.22 17.51
N ASP A 223 -1.44 1.09 18.84
CA ASP A 223 -1.37 2.21 19.76
C ASP A 223 0.10 2.54 20.14
N LEU A 224 0.93 2.79 19.12
CA LEU A 224 2.30 3.28 19.30
C LEU A 224 2.30 4.82 19.27
N HIS A 225 2.54 5.46 20.41
CA HIS A 225 2.58 6.91 20.53
C HIS A 225 3.98 7.46 20.21
N GLY A 226 4.06 8.53 19.41
CA GLY A 226 5.31 9.22 19.09
C GLY A 226 6.12 8.55 17.96
N GLN A 227 7.45 8.63 18.08
CA GLN A 227 8.35 7.96 17.14
C GLN A 227 8.26 6.46 17.35
N ARG A 228 7.90 5.73 16.29
CA ARG A 228 7.67 4.28 16.32
C ARG A 228 9.01 3.54 16.36
N ASP A 229 9.52 3.36 17.58
CA ASP A 229 10.78 2.67 17.85
C ASP A 229 10.59 1.15 17.76
N ARG A 230 11.25 0.53 16.78
CA ARG A 230 11.24 -0.93 16.56
C ARG A 230 11.88 -1.72 17.69
N THR A 231 12.56 -1.04 18.64
CA THR A 231 13.20 -1.66 19.80
C THR A 231 12.36 -1.52 21.08
N SER A 232 11.26 -0.77 21.04
CA SER A 232 10.40 -0.53 22.21
C SER A 232 9.64 -1.80 22.63
N PRO A 233 9.36 -1.97 23.93
CA PRO A 233 8.52 -3.08 24.41
C PRO A 233 7.12 -3.07 23.75
N ASP A 234 6.50 -1.90 23.58
CA ASP A 234 5.17 -1.77 22.97
C ASP A 234 5.14 -2.27 21.52
N PHE A 235 6.23 -2.04 20.77
CA PHE A 235 6.37 -2.59 19.41
C PHE A 235 6.37 -4.12 19.45
N TRP A 236 7.13 -4.73 20.36
CA TRP A 236 7.22 -6.17 20.51
C TRP A 236 5.90 -6.80 20.94
N ASP A 237 5.16 -6.17 21.86
CA ASP A 237 3.85 -6.64 22.30
C ASP A 237 2.83 -6.65 21.15
N ILE A 238 2.79 -5.59 20.34
CA ILE A 238 1.88 -5.53 19.19
C ILE A 238 2.31 -6.56 18.12
N ARG A 239 3.61 -6.66 17.85
CA ARG A 239 4.17 -7.64 16.92
C ARG A 239 3.79 -9.07 17.30
N GLU A 240 3.93 -9.44 18.58
CA GLU A 240 3.56 -10.76 19.09
C GLU A 240 2.05 -11.02 18.92
N ARG A 241 1.20 -10.06 19.26
CA ARG A 241 -0.25 -10.16 19.06
C ARG A 241 -0.62 -10.36 17.59
N VAL A 242 0.06 -9.68 16.67
CA VAL A 242 -0.14 -9.87 15.23
C VAL A 242 0.32 -11.27 14.83
N PHE A 243 1.49 -11.73 15.33
CA PHE A 243 2.02 -13.05 15.04
C PHE A 243 1.08 -14.17 15.51
N GLU A 244 0.50 -14.04 16.70
CA GLU A 244 -0.51 -14.99 17.22
C GLU A 244 -1.74 -15.13 16.31
N CYS A 245 -2.10 -14.07 15.58
CA CYS A 245 -3.20 -14.14 14.62
C CYS A 245 -2.91 -15.10 13.45
N PHE A 246 -1.65 -15.39 13.16
CA PHE A 246 -1.23 -16.35 12.13
C PHE A 246 -0.88 -17.74 12.70
N ALA A 247 -0.75 -17.86 14.03
CA ALA A 247 -0.48 -19.14 14.64
C ALA A 247 -1.64 -20.11 14.35
N LEU A 248 -1.33 -21.25 13.77
CA LEU A 248 -2.27 -22.36 13.61
C LEU A 248 -2.71 -22.82 15.00
N LYS A 249 -3.99 -23.20 15.16
CA LYS A 249 -4.44 -23.86 16.40
C LYS A 249 -3.57 -25.08 16.65
N PRO A 250 -3.36 -25.48 17.93
CA PRO A 250 -2.53 -26.64 18.28
C PRO A 250 -2.89 -27.96 17.55
N GLU A 251 -4.10 -28.05 17.01
CA GLU A 251 -4.61 -29.21 16.25
C GLU A 251 -4.04 -29.30 14.82
N ASP A 252 -3.45 -28.22 14.29
CA ASP A 252 -2.88 -28.15 12.93
C ASP A 252 -1.34 -28.31 12.90
N LYS A 253 -0.74 -28.83 13.96
CA LYS A 253 0.70 -29.20 13.96
C LYS A 253 0.93 -30.44 13.09
N THR A 254 0.80 -30.30 11.79
CA THR A 254 1.45 -31.18 10.84
C THR A 254 2.94 -30.79 10.80
N GLU A 255 3.76 -31.71 11.26
CA GLU A 255 5.21 -31.65 11.34
C GLU A 255 5.83 -31.10 10.05
N TYR A 256 6.41 -29.89 10.12
CA TYR A 256 7.45 -29.51 9.17
C TYR A 256 8.77 -29.99 9.72
N TYR A 257 9.13 -31.24 9.38
CA TYR A 257 10.52 -31.65 9.41
C TYR A 257 11.24 -31.04 8.21
N ILE A 258 12.35 -30.43 8.52
CA ILE A 258 13.47 -29.82 7.81
C ILE A 258 13.70 -30.36 6.39
#